data_b1ded54be7c277ca2d853f5333682c34
#
_entry.id   b1ded54be7c277ca2d853f5333682c34
#
_cell.length_a   1.000
_cell.length_b   1.000
_cell.length_c   1.000
_cell.angle_alpha   90.00
_cell.angle_beta   90.00
_cell.angle_gamma   90.00
#
_symmetry.space_group_name_H-M   'P 1'
#
loop_
_entity.id
_entity.type
_entity.pdbx_description
1 polymer ?
#
loop_
_entity_poly.entity_id
_entity_poly.type
_entity_poly.pdbx_seq_one_letter_code
_entity_poly.pdbx_strand_id
1 'polypeptide(L)'
;MDSHFTHLAWKNTPREKGGIGKIGYPLVADLGKTIARSYGVLFNEAIALRGLFLIDKAGKIRHAVINDLPLGRSVDEALRILDALQHHEKNGEVCPANWRKGSEAMKPSAEGVSAYLAKHASKTAKA
;
A
#
# COMPACT_ATOMS: atom_id res chain seq x y z
N MET A 1 2.29 -5.87 -16.93
CA MET A 1 2.37 -5.17 -18.22
C MET A 1 1.99 -6.08 -19.39
N ASP A 2 1.10 -7.02 -19.13
CA ASP A 2 0.70 -8.04 -20.10
C ASP A 2 -0.61 -7.68 -20.80
N SER A 3 -1.00 -8.49 -21.79
CA SER A 3 -2.28 -8.35 -22.46
C SER A 3 -3.43 -8.89 -21.62
N HIS A 4 -4.65 -8.51 -21.96
CA HIS A 4 -5.84 -9.10 -21.34
C HIS A 4 -5.98 -10.61 -21.62
N PHE A 5 -5.44 -11.11 -22.74
CA PHE A 5 -5.39 -12.54 -23.04
C PHE A 5 -4.44 -13.28 -22.09
N THR A 6 -3.27 -12.72 -21.81
CA THR A 6 -2.32 -13.25 -20.82
C THR A 6 -2.96 -13.27 -19.43
N HIS A 7 -3.64 -12.20 -19.05
CA HIS A 7 -4.36 -12.13 -17.76
C HIS A 7 -5.47 -13.18 -17.67
N LEU A 8 -6.22 -13.42 -18.75
CA LEU A 8 -7.23 -14.46 -18.80
C LEU A 8 -6.64 -15.84 -18.61
N ALA A 9 -5.57 -16.16 -19.34
CA ALA A 9 -4.84 -17.43 -19.19
C ALA A 9 -4.34 -17.61 -17.75
N TRP A 10 -3.79 -16.56 -17.15
CA TRP A 10 -3.29 -16.57 -15.77
C TRP A 10 -4.41 -16.81 -14.74
N LYS A 11 -5.58 -16.20 -14.93
CA LYS A 11 -6.77 -16.43 -14.10
C LYS A 11 -7.31 -17.87 -14.24
N ASN A 12 -7.19 -18.47 -15.42
CA ASN A 12 -7.64 -19.83 -15.69
C ASN A 12 -6.62 -20.90 -15.26
N THR A 13 -5.40 -20.50 -14.93
CA THR A 13 -4.36 -21.39 -14.40
C THR A 13 -4.57 -21.58 -12.90
N PRO A 14 -4.59 -22.83 -12.40
CA PRO A 14 -4.67 -23.12 -10.97
C PRO A 14 -3.49 -22.51 -10.19
N ARG A 15 -3.71 -22.13 -8.92
CA ARG A 15 -2.67 -21.48 -8.10
C ARG A 15 -1.45 -22.37 -7.90
N GLU A 16 -1.64 -23.66 -7.68
CA GLU A 16 -0.57 -24.66 -7.53
C GLU A 16 0.27 -24.85 -8.81
N LYS A 17 -0.22 -24.33 -9.94
CA LYS A 17 0.49 -24.33 -11.23
C LYS A 17 0.99 -22.93 -11.62
N GLY A 18 1.08 -21.99 -10.67
CA GLY A 18 1.58 -20.64 -10.89
C GLY A 18 0.54 -19.65 -11.40
N GLY A 19 -0.74 -20.03 -11.43
CA GLY A 19 -1.83 -19.12 -11.74
C GLY A 19 -2.28 -18.29 -10.55
N ILE A 20 -3.23 -17.37 -10.77
CA ILE A 20 -3.86 -16.57 -9.70
C ILE A 20 -5.27 -17.07 -9.37
N GLY A 21 -5.85 -17.91 -10.21
CA GLY A 21 -7.20 -18.41 -10.03
C GLY A 21 -8.26 -17.31 -10.13
N LYS A 22 -9.43 -17.56 -9.61
CA LYS A 22 -10.53 -16.60 -9.58
C LYS A 22 -10.23 -15.49 -8.57
N ILE A 23 -10.13 -14.26 -9.07
CA ILE A 23 -9.95 -13.03 -8.27
C ILE A 23 -11.13 -12.10 -8.51
N GLY A 24 -11.51 -11.33 -7.48
CA GLY A 24 -12.66 -10.42 -7.50
C GLY A 24 -12.35 -8.98 -7.90
N TYR A 25 -11.11 -8.68 -8.32
CA TYR A 25 -10.68 -7.34 -8.75
C TYR A 25 -10.23 -7.35 -10.21
N PRO A 26 -10.29 -6.21 -10.93
CA PRO A 26 -9.88 -6.13 -12.32
C PRO A 26 -8.36 -6.24 -12.48
N LEU A 27 -7.94 -6.85 -13.59
CA LEU A 27 -6.56 -6.80 -14.09
C LEU A 27 -6.53 -5.87 -15.31
N VAL A 28 -5.69 -4.86 -15.27
CA VAL A 28 -5.58 -3.87 -16.35
C VAL A 28 -4.39 -4.23 -17.25
N ALA A 29 -4.63 -4.36 -18.55
CA ALA A 29 -3.58 -4.54 -19.54
C ALA A 29 -2.78 -3.25 -19.72
N ASP A 30 -1.46 -3.35 -19.81
CA ASP A 30 -0.55 -2.21 -20.02
C ASP A 30 0.57 -2.57 -20.99
N LEU A 31 0.20 -3.05 -22.19
CA LEU A 31 1.16 -3.39 -23.26
C LEU A 31 2.01 -2.19 -23.68
N GLY A 32 1.39 -1.00 -23.72
CA GLY A 32 2.04 0.26 -24.04
C GLY A 32 2.92 0.83 -22.93
N LYS A 33 2.91 0.19 -21.74
CA LYS A 33 3.69 0.60 -20.55
C LYS A 33 3.40 2.02 -20.05
N THR A 34 2.29 2.59 -20.47
CA THR A 34 1.92 3.97 -20.12
C THR A 34 1.53 4.09 -18.65
N ILE A 35 0.82 3.09 -18.12
CA ILE A 35 0.43 3.06 -16.70
C ILE A 35 1.66 2.89 -15.83
N ALA A 36 2.52 1.90 -16.13
CA ALA A 36 3.74 1.67 -15.37
C ALA A 36 4.67 2.89 -15.39
N ARG A 37 4.77 3.59 -16.51
CA ARG A 37 5.51 4.84 -16.64
C ARG A 37 4.91 5.95 -15.79
N SER A 38 3.60 6.16 -15.86
CA SER A 38 2.90 7.20 -15.10
C SER A 38 3.01 7.01 -13.58
N TYR A 39 3.07 5.75 -13.11
CA TYR A 39 3.30 5.43 -11.69
C TYR A 39 4.78 5.43 -11.29
N GLY A 40 5.71 5.74 -12.22
CA GLY A 40 7.14 5.79 -11.94
C GLY A 40 7.76 4.43 -11.59
N VAL A 41 7.12 3.33 -12.00
CA VAL A 41 7.58 1.97 -11.70
C VAL A 41 8.17 1.24 -12.90
N LEU A 42 8.25 1.87 -14.06
CA LEU A 42 8.82 1.27 -15.26
C LEU A 42 10.36 1.25 -15.16
N PHE A 43 10.93 0.07 -15.16
CA PHE A 43 12.38 -0.16 -15.10
C PHE A 43 12.92 -0.57 -16.46
N ASN A 44 13.99 0.11 -16.92
CA ASN A 44 14.68 -0.13 -18.19
C ASN A 44 13.73 -0.22 -19.40
N GLU A 45 12.67 0.57 -19.42
CA GLU A 45 11.64 0.57 -20.47
C GLU A 45 11.02 -0.82 -20.77
N ALA A 46 11.22 -1.79 -19.89
CA ALA A 46 10.87 -3.18 -20.14
C ALA A 46 9.92 -3.78 -19.08
N ILE A 47 10.20 -3.59 -17.79
CA ILE A 47 9.56 -4.31 -16.71
C ILE A 47 9.03 -3.32 -15.68
N ALA A 48 7.87 -3.60 -15.07
CA ALA A 48 7.40 -2.84 -13.91
C ALA A 48 8.01 -3.38 -12.63
N LEU A 49 8.59 -2.50 -11.81
CA LEU A 49 8.95 -2.78 -10.43
C LEU A 49 7.70 -3.17 -9.62
N ARG A 50 7.91 -3.69 -8.44
CA ARG A 50 6.82 -4.16 -7.56
C ARG A 50 6.19 -2.99 -6.81
N GLY A 51 5.40 -2.17 -7.53
CA GLY A 51 4.66 -1.04 -6.96
C GLY A 51 3.40 -1.49 -6.21
N LEU A 52 3.08 -0.79 -5.12
CA LEU A 52 1.80 -0.83 -4.42
C LEU A 52 1.45 0.60 -4.05
N PHE A 53 0.23 1.01 -4.36
CA PHE A 53 -0.23 2.39 -4.12
C PHE A 53 -1.58 2.36 -3.41
N LEU A 54 -1.71 3.08 -2.31
CA LEU A 54 -2.97 3.36 -1.67
C LEU A 54 -3.46 4.72 -2.16
N ILE A 55 -4.61 4.72 -2.83
CA ILE A 55 -5.22 5.91 -3.43
C ILE A 55 -6.54 6.16 -2.71
N ASP A 56 -6.73 7.38 -2.22
CA ASP A 56 -7.97 7.76 -1.54
C ASP A 56 -9.12 8.03 -2.52
N LYS A 57 -10.31 8.28 -1.99
CA LYS A 57 -11.52 8.55 -2.77
C LYS A 57 -11.44 9.83 -3.62
N ALA A 58 -10.51 10.73 -3.31
CA ALA A 58 -10.23 11.94 -4.09
C ALA A 58 -9.18 11.72 -5.19
N GLY A 59 -8.70 10.49 -5.37
CA GLY A 59 -7.67 10.14 -6.36
C GLY A 59 -6.25 10.51 -5.95
N LYS A 60 -6.00 10.85 -4.67
CA LYS A 60 -4.67 11.19 -4.16
C LYS A 60 -3.95 9.94 -3.68
N ILE A 61 -2.67 9.80 -4.06
CA ILE A 61 -1.78 8.77 -3.51
C ILE A 61 -1.46 9.14 -2.06
N ARG A 62 -1.83 8.27 -1.14
CA ARG A 62 -1.61 8.44 0.30
C ARG A 62 -0.46 7.58 0.82
N HIS A 63 -0.13 6.52 0.10
CA HIS A 63 0.99 5.64 0.42
C HIS A 63 1.50 5.00 -0.86
N ALA A 64 2.80 4.84 -0.97
CA ALA A 64 3.44 4.14 -2.08
C ALA A 64 4.62 3.31 -1.56
N VAL A 65 4.71 2.09 -2.04
CA VAL A 65 5.87 1.20 -1.84
C VAL A 65 6.32 0.71 -3.20
N ILE A 66 7.58 0.88 -3.50
CA ILE A 66 8.19 0.40 -4.74
C ILE A 66 9.39 -0.45 -4.35
N ASN A 67 9.29 -1.75 -4.56
CA ASN A 67 10.36 -2.69 -4.29
C ASN A 67 11.02 -3.14 -5.60
N ASP A 68 12.29 -3.46 -5.51
CA ASP A 68 13.00 -4.11 -6.61
C ASP A 68 12.42 -5.52 -6.89
N LEU A 69 12.76 -6.05 -8.06
CA LEU A 69 12.18 -7.30 -8.58
C LEU A 69 12.29 -8.51 -7.65
N PRO A 70 13.41 -8.73 -6.91
CA PRO A 70 13.51 -9.87 -5.98
C PRO A 70 12.74 -9.68 -4.68
N LEU A 71 12.24 -8.47 -4.39
CA LEU A 71 11.66 -8.12 -3.09
C LEU A 71 10.13 -8.11 -3.13
N GLY A 72 9.49 -8.99 -2.38
CA GLY A 72 8.04 -8.99 -2.21
C GLY A 72 7.54 -7.77 -1.44
N ARG A 73 6.25 -7.45 -1.61
CA ARG A 73 5.56 -6.37 -0.84
C ARG A 73 4.93 -6.97 0.42
N SER A 74 4.84 -6.18 1.48
CA SER A 74 4.09 -6.55 2.67
C SER A 74 2.61 -6.21 2.50
N VAL A 75 1.75 -7.22 2.49
CA VAL A 75 0.29 -7.04 2.46
C VAL A 75 -0.20 -6.51 3.81
N ASP A 76 0.38 -6.97 4.90
CA ASP A 76 0.04 -6.53 6.26
C ASP A 76 0.30 -5.03 6.44
N GLU A 77 1.42 -4.52 5.88
CA GLU A 77 1.71 -3.09 5.91
C GLU A 77 0.71 -2.30 5.07
N ALA A 78 0.32 -2.79 3.90
CA ALA A 78 -0.70 -2.14 3.08
C ALA A 78 -2.05 -2.04 3.82
N LEU A 79 -2.47 -3.10 4.50
CA LEU A 79 -3.69 -3.12 5.32
C LEU A 79 -3.56 -2.21 6.54
N ARG A 80 -2.41 -2.20 7.21
CA ARG A 80 -2.12 -1.32 8.34
C ARG A 80 -2.26 0.15 7.96
N ILE A 81 -1.72 0.55 6.80
CA ILE A 81 -1.82 1.93 6.31
C ILE A 81 -3.24 2.26 5.86
N LEU A 82 -3.97 1.32 5.27
CA LEU A 82 -5.39 1.50 4.94
C LEU A 82 -6.21 1.76 6.21
N ASP A 83 -6.02 0.98 7.26
CA ASP A 83 -6.67 1.19 8.56
C ASP A 83 -6.33 2.56 9.16
N ALA A 84 -5.06 2.98 9.07
CA ALA A 84 -4.61 4.28 9.55
C ALA A 84 -5.25 5.43 8.77
N LEU A 85 -5.34 5.32 7.43
CA LEU A 85 -6.01 6.32 6.60
C LEU A 85 -7.49 6.44 6.96
N GLN A 86 -8.19 5.31 7.09
CA GLN A 86 -9.61 5.30 7.47
C GLN A 86 -9.83 5.86 8.87
N HIS A 87 -8.93 5.58 9.83
CA HIS A 87 -8.98 6.16 11.17
C HIS A 87 -8.85 7.68 11.12
N HIS A 88 -7.87 8.18 10.38
CA HIS A 88 -7.66 9.61 10.19
C HIS A 88 -8.88 10.28 9.54
N GLU A 89 -9.40 9.72 8.46
CA GLU A 89 -10.58 10.26 7.76
C GLU A 89 -11.82 10.32 8.65
N LYS A 90 -11.98 9.36 9.55
CA LYS A 90 -13.13 9.28 10.46
C LYS A 90 -12.99 10.19 11.67
N ASN A 91 -11.80 10.27 12.28
CA ASN A 91 -11.59 10.86 13.60
C ASN A 91 -10.78 12.18 13.56
N GLY A 92 -10.12 12.50 12.44
CA GLY A 92 -9.23 13.65 12.32
C GLY A 92 -7.93 13.51 13.11
N GLU A 93 -7.66 12.34 13.66
CA GLU A 93 -6.47 12.05 14.46
C GLU A 93 -5.28 11.64 13.59
N VAL A 94 -4.07 11.79 14.13
CA VAL A 94 -2.81 11.40 13.49
C VAL A 94 -2.35 10.06 14.07
N CYS A 95 -2.09 9.11 13.20
CA CYS A 95 -1.57 7.80 13.57
C CYS A 95 -0.04 7.87 13.68
N PRO A 96 0.56 7.58 14.83
CA PRO A 96 2.02 7.56 15.00
C PRO A 96 2.67 6.40 14.24
N ALA A 97 4.01 6.39 14.22
CA ALA A 97 4.78 5.30 13.65
C ALA A 97 4.34 3.95 14.24
N ASN A 98 4.24 2.93 13.38
CA ASN A 98 3.82 1.57 13.75
C ASN A 98 2.39 1.46 14.34
N TRP A 99 1.59 2.50 14.22
CA TRP A 99 0.20 2.47 14.69
C TRP A 99 -0.56 1.31 14.07
N ARG A 100 -1.38 0.66 14.87
CA ARG A 100 -2.31 -0.40 14.44
C ARG A 100 -3.71 -0.08 14.90
N LYS A 101 -4.69 -0.58 14.21
CA LYS A 101 -6.11 -0.43 14.56
C LYS A 101 -6.36 -0.82 16.02
N GLY A 102 -7.01 0.08 16.77
CA GLY A 102 -7.23 -0.06 18.21
C GLY A 102 -6.13 0.53 19.09
N SER A 103 -5.00 0.98 18.52
CA SER A 103 -3.98 1.73 19.26
C SER A 103 -4.38 3.18 19.46
N GLU A 104 -3.82 3.83 20.48
CA GLU A 104 -4.00 5.27 20.73
C GLU A 104 -3.42 6.08 19.56
N ALA A 105 -4.15 7.11 19.13
CA ALA A 105 -3.73 8.07 18.13
C ALA A 105 -3.57 9.46 18.75
N MET A 106 -3.04 10.41 18.00
CA MET A 106 -2.74 11.77 18.49
C MET A 106 -3.71 12.78 17.89
N LYS A 107 -4.13 13.76 18.68
CA LYS A 107 -4.75 14.96 18.12
C LYS A 107 -3.68 15.80 17.39
N PRO A 108 -3.99 16.39 16.22
CA PRO A 108 -3.06 17.20 15.43
C PRO A 108 -2.89 18.62 16.01
N SER A 109 -2.49 18.70 17.29
CA SER A 109 -2.17 19.96 17.99
C SER A 109 -0.92 19.78 18.84
N ALA A 110 -0.26 20.86 19.21
CA ALA A 110 0.94 20.81 20.05
C ALA A 110 0.66 20.10 21.39
N GLU A 111 -0.48 20.41 22.01
CA GLU A 111 -0.93 19.80 23.26
C GLU A 111 -1.23 18.30 23.10
N GLY A 112 -1.87 17.93 21.97
CA GLY A 112 -2.19 16.53 21.67
C GLY A 112 -0.95 15.69 21.44
N VAL A 113 0.03 16.21 20.73
CA VAL A 113 1.34 15.56 20.51
C VAL A 113 2.09 15.44 21.84
N SER A 114 2.16 16.52 22.64
CA SER A 114 2.84 16.51 23.95
C SER A 114 2.22 15.49 24.90
N ALA A 115 0.89 15.45 24.98
CA ALA A 115 0.18 14.48 25.82
C ALA A 115 0.44 13.03 25.39
N TYR A 116 0.46 12.75 24.09
CA TYR A 116 0.80 11.44 23.57
C TYR A 116 2.25 11.04 23.90
N LEU A 117 3.19 11.95 23.65
CA LEU A 117 4.63 11.69 23.91
C LEU A 117 4.91 11.49 25.40
N ALA A 118 4.27 12.23 26.29
CA ALA A 118 4.41 12.05 27.72
C ALA A 118 4.06 10.62 28.19
N LYS A 119 3.10 9.97 27.50
CA LYS A 119 2.70 8.58 27.81
C LYS A 119 3.61 7.52 27.14
N HIS A 120 4.22 7.85 26.02
CA HIS A 120 4.85 6.85 25.14
C HIS A 120 6.36 7.04 24.90
N ALA A 121 6.95 8.20 25.23
CA ALA A 121 8.36 8.50 24.95
C ALA A 121 9.33 7.50 25.60
N SER A 122 9.00 6.97 26.76
CA SER A 122 9.82 5.97 27.47
C SER A 122 9.81 4.58 26.82
N LYS A 123 8.83 4.29 25.94
CA LYS A 123 8.72 3.00 25.25
C LYS A 123 9.47 2.95 23.92
N THR A 124 9.76 4.11 23.34
CA THR A 124 10.37 4.22 22.00
C THR A 124 11.92 4.21 22.04
N ALA A 125 12.50 4.36 23.22
CA ALA A 125 13.97 4.40 23.41
C ALA A 125 14.65 3.01 23.44
N LYS A 126 13.93 1.94 23.10
CA LYS A 126 14.43 0.54 23.09
C LYS A 126 14.32 -0.12 21.70
N ALA A 127 14.47 0.62 20.64
CA ALA A 127 14.57 0.08 19.29
C ALA A 127 15.95 0.37 18.69
#